data_7c4fdd5443dc9791d9272b262c5c7b4f
#
_entry.id   7c4fdd5443dc9791d9272b262c5c7b4f
#
_cell.length_a   1.000
_cell.length_b   1.000
_cell.length_c   1.000
_cell.angle_alpha   90.00
_cell.angle_beta   90.00
_cell.angle_gamma   90.00
#
_symmetry.space_group_name_H-M   'P 1'
#
loop_
_entity.id
_entity.type
_entity.pdbx_description
1 polymer ?
#
loop_
_entity_poly.entity_id
_entity_poly.type
_entity_poly.pdbx_seq_one_letter_code
_entity_poly.pdbx_strand_id
1 'polypeptide(L)'
;MLDCKRMKIGVFDSGKGGLAVAEALAALLPDAEIITTDDHAHVPYGGRPAEEIIALTTAAIQPLLGASCDVIVIACNTATTVAIASLRSRYPQQHFVGIEPMVKPAATH
;
A
#
# COMPACT_ATOMS: atom_id res chain seq x y z
N MET A 1 26.59 -2.55 14.61
CA MET A 1 26.26 -2.49 14.45
C MET A 1 25.49 -2.31 14.12
N LEU A 2 25.33 -2.03 13.88
CA LEU A 2 24.63 -1.81 13.57
C LEU A 2 24.09 -1.94 12.83
N ASP A 3 23.74 -2.27 12.79
CA ASP A 3 23.11 -2.47 12.15
C ASP A 3 22.53 -1.84 11.25
N CYS A 4 22.70 -1.70 10.37
CA CYS A 4 22.16 -1.09 9.33
C CYS A 4 21.29 -1.95 8.66
N LYS A 5 20.23 -2.27 9.25
CA LYS A 5 19.31 -3.05 8.65
C LYS A 5 18.68 -2.27 7.57
N ARG A 6 18.63 -2.80 6.41
CA ARG A 6 17.98 -2.19 5.29
C ARG A 6 16.49 -2.10 5.56
N MET A 7 15.91 -0.95 5.29
CA MET A 7 14.48 -0.78 5.43
C MET A 7 13.76 -1.59 4.35
N LYS A 8 12.70 -2.28 4.73
CA LYS A 8 11.93 -3.07 3.79
C LYS A 8 10.57 -2.42 3.64
N ILE A 9 10.21 -2.07 2.42
CA ILE A 9 8.97 -1.36 2.12
C ILE A 9 8.14 -2.22 1.19
N GLY A 10 6.91 -2.52 1.62
CA GLY A 10 5.98 -3.21 0.75
C GLY A 10 5.09 -2.22 0.04
N VAL A 11 4.75 -2.48 -1.20
CA VAL A 11 3.86 -1.63 -1.96
C VAL A 11 2.75 -2.49 -2.54
N PHE A 12 1.52 -2.17 -2.20
CA PHE A 12 0.36 -2.85 -2.76
C PHE A 12 -0.36 -1.94 -3.73
N ASP A 13 -0.75 -2.49 -4.85
CA ASP A 13 -1.58 -1.80 -5.82
C ASP A 13 -2.63 -2.74 -6.34
N SER A 14 -3.84 -2.24 -6.56
CA SER A 14 -4.90 -3.12 -7.04
C SER A 14 -4.73 -3.48 -8.51
N GLY A 15 -4.09 -2.64 -9.30
CA GLY A 15 -3.95 -2.92 -10.71
C GLY A 15 -2.75 -2.26 -11.34
N LYS A 16 -2.79 -0.93 -11.47
CA LYS A 16 -1.70 -0.24 -12.07
C LYS A 16 -1.28 0.84 -11.18
N GLY A 17 -0.30 1.55 -11.37
CA GLY A 17 0.12 2.68 -10.56
C GLY A 17 1.08 2.30 -9.45
N GLY A 18 0.97 1.11 -8.91
CA GLY A 18 1.88 0.68 -7.86
C GLY A 18 3.30 0.59 -8.33
N LEU A 19 3.50 0.24 -9.59
CA LEU A 19 4.83 0.17 -10.14
C LEU A 19 5.50 1.54 -10.15
N ALA A 20 4.74 2.59 -10.49
CA ALA A 20 5.28 3.93 -10.48
C ALA A 20 5.65 4.37 -9.07
N VAL A 21 4.84 4.00 -8.09
CA VAL A 21 5.13 4.31 -6.70
C VAL A 21 6.39 3.57 -6.25
N ALA A 22 6.50 2.29 -6.61
CA ALA A 22 7.66 1.50 -6.23
C ALA A 22 8.93 2.05 -6.85
N GLU A 23 8.86 2.48 -8.11
CA GLU A 23 10.01 3.06 -8.78
C GLU A 23 10.42 4.37 -8.13
N ALA A 24 9.45 5.20 -7.75
CA ALA A 24 9.75 6.45 -7.11
C ALA A 24 10.41 6.22 -5.75
N LEU A 25 9.91 5.24 -5.00
CA LEU A 25 10.49 4.92 -3.70
C LEU A 25 11.91 4.40 -3.85
N ALA A 26 12.13 3.55 -4.85
CA ALA A 26 13.47 3.01 -5.07
C ALA A 26 14.45 4.11 -5.41
N ALA A 27 14.00 5.12 -6.16
CA ALA A 27 14.86 6.23 -6.52
C ALA A 27 15.17 7.11 -5.31
N LEU A 28 14.18 7.31 -4.45
CA LEU A 28 14.38 8.15 -3.27
C LEU A 28 15.14 7.44 -2.16
N LEU A 29 14.96 6.13 -2.06
CA LEU A 29 15.54 5.35 -0.99
C LEU A 29 16.31 4.18 -1.57
N PRO A 30 17.48 4.47 -2.17
CA PRO A 30 18.18 3.41 -2.90
C PRO A 30 18.66 2.26 -2.05
N ASP A 31 18.76 2.47 -0.74
CA ASP A 31 19.19 1.38 0.14
C ASP A 31 18.02 0.56 0.67
N ALA A 32 16.80 0.94 0.39
CA ALA A 32 15.65 0.19 0.87
C ALA A 32 15.34 -0.97 -0.06
N GLU A 33 14.77 -2.01 0.51
CA GLU A 33 14.30 -3.13 -0.28
C GLU A 33 12.82 -2.90 -0.55
N ILE A 34 12.43 -2.91 -1.82
CA ILE A 34 11.04 -2.65 -2.21
C ILE A 34 10.43 -3.96 -2.69
N ILE A 35 9.32 -4.35 -2.07
CA ILE A 35 8.60 -5.56 -2.43
C ILE A 35 7.22 -5.14 -2.86
N THR A 36 6.75 -5.61 -4.01
CA THR A 36 5.46 -5.19 -4.54
C THR A 36 4.50 -6.37 -4.61
N THR A 37 3.22 -6.08 -4.41
CA THR A 37 2.17 -7.03 -4.70
C THR A 37 1.05 -6.30 -5.43
N ASP A 38 0.24 -7.05 -6.17
CA ASP A 38 -0.89 -6.46 -6.85
C ASP A 38 -2.04 -7.45 -6.84
N ASP A 39 -3.18 -7.02 -7.37
CA ASP A 39 -4.36 -7.86 -7.40
C ASP A 39 -5.06 -7.64 -8.74
N HIS A 40 -4.37 -7.99 -9.80
CA HIS A 40 -4.92 -7.83 -11.14
C HIS A 40 -6.20 -8.63 -11.35
N ALA A 41 -6.36 -9.72 -10.62
CA ALA A 41 -7.51 -10.60 -10.84
C ALA A 41 -8.81 -9.93 -10.43
N HIS A 42 -8.76 -8.95 -9.54
CA HIS A 42 -9.97 -8.35 -9.00
C HIS A 42 -10.15 -6.87 -9.33
N VAL A 43 -9.32 -6.33 -10.20
CA VAL A 43 -9.52 -4.94 -10.62
C VAL A 43 -10.69 -4.88 -11.58
N PRO A 44 -11.42 -3.75 -11.57
CA PRO A 44 -11.19 -2.58 -10.74
C PRO A 44 -11.81 -2.74 -9.36
N TYR A 45 -11.23 -2.07 -8.40
CA TYR A 45 -11.80 -2.09 -7.05
C TYR A 45 -12.96 -1.12 -6.91
N GLY A 46 -12.94 -0.05 -7.67
CA GLY A 46 -14.01 0.92 -7.59
C GLY A 46 -15.34 0.28 -7.92
N GLY A 47 -16.38 0.64 -7.14
CA GLY A 47 -17.69 0.06 -7.34
C GLY A 47 -17.97 -1.19 -6.52
N ARG A 48 -16.95 -1.79 -5.92
CA ARG A 48 -17.18 -2.94 -5.07
C ARG A 48 -17.60 -2.48 -3.68
N PRO A 49 -18.37 -3.31 -2.96
CA PRO A 49 -18.72 -2.95 -1.58
C PRO A 49 -17.49 -2.82 -0.71
N ALA A 50 -17.58 -1.96 0.30
CA ALA A 50 -16.44 -1.72 1.18
C ALA A 50 -15.90 -2.99 1.80
N GLU A 51 -16.79 -3.88 2.23
CA GLU A 51 -16.36 -5.11 2.86
C GLU A 51 -15.54 -5.98 1.92
N GLU A 52 -15.94 -5.99 0.66
CA GLU A 52 -15.20 -6.77 -0.31
C GLU A 52 -13.83 -6.16 -0.58
N ILE A 53 -13.76 -4.84 -0.67
CA ILE A 53 -12.49 -4.17 -0.89
C ILE A 53 -11.53 -4.43 0.27
N ILE A 54 -12.05 -4.38 1.50
CA ILE A 54 -11.25 -4.67 2.67
C ILE A 54 -10.72 -6.09 2.62
N ALA A 55 -11.59 -7.05 2.28
CA ALA A 55 -11.17 -8.45 2.22
C ALA A 55 -10.12 -8.68 1.14
N LEU A 56 -10.32 -8.09 -0.04
CA LEU A 56 -9.37 -8.26 -1.13
C LEU A 56 -8.02 -7.64 -0.80
N THR A 57 -8.04 -6.45 -0.22
CA THR A 57 -6.81 -5.77 0.15
C THR A 57 -6.06 -6.55 1.23
N THR A 58 -6.80 -7.02 2.23
CA THR A 58 -6.20 -7.80 3.32
C THR A 58 -5.53 -9.05 2.78
N ALA A 59 -6.19 -9.74 1.85
CA ALA A 59 -5.61 -10.94 1.27
C ALA A 59 -4.37 -10.62 0.44
N ALA A 60 -4.42 -9.50 -0.31
CA ALA A 60 -3.33 -9.17 -1.21
C ALA A 60 -2.06 -8.75 -0.48
N ILE A 61 -2.18 -8.21 0.73
CA ILE A 61 -0.99 -7.75 1.45
C ILE A 61 -0.38 -8.84 2.33
N GLN A 62 -0.96 -10.03 2.36
CA GLN A 62 -0.40 -11.10 3.20
C GLN A 62 1.06 -11.39 2.90
N PRO A 63 1.50 -11.43 1.63
CA PRO A 63 2.93 -11.64 1.39
C PRO A 63 3.80 -10.53 1.96
N LEU A 64 3.28 -9.29 2.00
CA LEU A 64 4.06 -8.19 2.57
C LEU A 64 4.17 -8.31 4.07
N LEU A 65 3.10 -8.74 4.72
CA LEU A 65 3.16 -8.99 6.16
C LEU A 65 4.12 -10.13 6.46
N GLY A 66 4.08 -11.17 5.65
CA GLY A 66 4.97 -12.31 5.84
C GLY A 66 6.42 -11.96 5.59
N ALA A 67 6.68 -10.94 4.77
CA ALA A 67 8.04 -10.50 4.51
C ALA A 67 8.59 -9.60 5.60
N SER A 68 7.78 -9.25 6.58
CA SER A 68 8.18 -8.39 7.69
C SER A 68 8.59 -7.01 7.21
N CYS A 69 7.76 -6.43 6.37
CA CYS A 69 8.00 -5.09 5.87
C CYS A 69 7.92 -4.08 7.01
N ASP A 70 8.82 -3.11 7.00
CA ASP A 70 8.78 -2.04 7.98
C ASP A 70 7.61 -1.11 7.74
N VAL A 71 7.28 -0.89 6.47
CA VAL A 71 6.16 -0.04 6.09
C VAL A 71 5.48 -0.70 4.91
N ILE A 72 4.16 -0.65 4.88
CA ILE A 72 3.39 -1.11 3.73
C ILE A 72 2.66 0.10 3.15
N VAL A 73 2.92 0.38 1.88
CA VAL A 73 2.31 1.49 1.17
C VAL A 73 1.13 0.95 0.38
N ILE A 74 -0.04 1.51 0.61
CA ILE A 74 -1.24 1.16 -0.13
C ILE A 74 -1.36 2.16 -1.27
N ALA A 75 -0.96 1.74 -2.46
CA ALA A 75 -0.86 2.65 -3.60
C ALA A 75 -2.15 2.76 -4.40
N CYS A 76 -3.20 2.11 -3.96
CA CYS A 76 -4.49 2.17 -4.63
C CYS A 76 -5.38 3.17 -3.89
N ASN A 77 -5.92 4.15 -4.61
CA ASN A 77 -6.75 5.18 -4.00
C ASN A 77 -7.98 4.59 -3.32
N THR A 78 -8.65 3.67 -4.00
CA THR A 78 -9.85 3.06 -3.46
C THR A 78 -9.53 2.29 -2.20
N ALA A 79 -8.47 1.48 -2.22
CA ALA A 79 -8.11 0.70 -1.05
C ALA A 79 -7.66 1.60 0.09
N THR A 80 -6.97 2.70 -0.21
CA THR A 80 -6.57 3.63 0.82
C THR A 80 -7.80 4.21 1.53
N THR A 81 -8.76 4.67 0.74
CA THR A 81 -9.93 5.30 1.32
C THR A 81 -10.78 4.30 2.12
N VAL A 82 -10.93 3.10 1.61
CA VAL A 82 -11.88 2.14 2.16
C VAL A 82 -11.26 1.24 3.21
N ALA A 83 -10.04 0.79 2.99
CA ALA A 83 -9.50 -0.31 3.77
C ALA A 83 -8.43 0.05 4.78
N ILE A 84 -7.81 1.21 4.66
CA ILE A 84 -6.61 1.46 5.46
C ILE A 84 -6.90 1.50 6.96
N ALA A 85 -8.05 2.03 7.35
CA ALA A 85 -8.40 2.09 8.77
C ALA A 85 -8.58 0.68 9.33
N SER A 86 -9.20 -0.20 8.56
CA SER A 86 -9.36 -1.59 8.97
C SER A 86 -8.04 -2.30 9.09
N LEU A 87 -7.13 -2.04 8.16
CA LEU A 87 -5.81 -2.65 8.22
C LEU A 87 -5.03 -2.18 9.44
N ARG A 88 -5.11 -0.90 9.74
CA ARG A 88 -4.43 -0.37 10.91
C ARG A 88 -4.99 -0.95 12.20
N SER A 89 -6.29 -1.16 12.23
CA SER A 89 -6.93 -1.73 13.38
C SER A 89 -6.58 -3.20 13.55
N ARG A 90 -6.54 -3.93 12.46
CA ARG A 90 -6.27 -5.36 12.50
C ARG A 90 -4.80 -5.67 12.78
N TYR A 91 -3.90 -4.82 12.26
CA TYR A 91 -2.47 -5.02 12.43
C TYR A 91 -1.85 -3.79 13.06
N PRO A 92 -2.10 -3.58 14.36
CA PRO A 92 -1.71 -2.32 14.99
C PRO A 92 -0.21 -2.08 15.06
N GLN A 93 0.58 -3.12 14.90
CA GLN A 93 2.02 -2.95 14.95
C GLN A 93 2.65 -2.75 13.59
N GLN A 94 1.86 -2.85 12.54
CA GLN A 94 2.35 -2.65 11.19
C GLN A 94 2.05 -1.22 10.76
N HIS A 95 3.05 -0.55 10.20
CA HIS A 95 2.86 0.79 9.69
C HIS A 95 2.29 0.73 8.28
N PHE A 96 1.20 1.43 8.05
CA PHE A 96 0.57 1.54 6.74
C PHE A 96 0.53 2.99 6.31
N VAL A 97 0.88 3.25 5.06
CA VAL A 97 0.80 4.56 4.46
C VAL A 97 -0.10 4.47 3.26
N GLY A 98 -1.11 5.31 3.20
CA GLY A 98 -2.02 5.33 2.07
C GLY A 98 -1.67 6.45 1.12
N ILE A 99 -1.85 6.21 -0.16
CA ILE A 99 -1.63 7.22 -1.17
C ILE A 99 -2.97 7.62 -1.75
N GLU A 100 -3.31 8.88 -1.61
CA GLU A 100 -4.56 9.40 -2.13
C GLU A 100 -4.27 10.35 -3.27
N PRO A 101 -5.22 10.50 -4.16
CA PRO A 101 -5.01 11.43 -5.26
C PRO A 101 -4.86 12.83 -4.72
N MET A 102 -4.00 13.61 -5.38
CA MET A 102 -3.81 14.93 -4.97
C MET A 102 -4.90 15.74 -5.51
N VAL A 103 -5.99 15.63 -4.95
CA VAL A 103 -7.10 16.40 -5.38
C VAL A 103 -6.88 17.79 -4.97
N LYS A 104 -6.97 18.68 -5.86
CA LYS A 104 -6.76 19.97 -5.62
C LYS A 104 -7.71 20.51 -4.84
N PRO A 105 -7.39 20.66 -3.85
CA PRO A 105 -8.35 21.16 -2.98
C PRO A 105 -8.57 22.50 -3.36
N ALA A 106 -8.08 22.77 -4.01
CA ALA A 106 -8.35 23.87 -4.21
C ALA A 106 -9.33 24.18 -4.33
N ALA A 107 -9.36 23.74 -4.55
CA ALA A 107 -10.27 23.90 -4.57
C ALA A 107 -10.63 24.30 -3.48
N THR A 108 -10.46 24.52 -3.24
CA THR A 108 -10.81 24.66 -2.22
C THR A 108 -10.52 25.64 -1.76
N HIS A 109 -10.34 26.01 -2.18
CA HIS A 109 -10.25 26.57 -1.69
C HIS A 109 -10.29 27.06 -1.79
#